data_d0ab143ca686a703f86f84b09f1a0074
#
_entry.id   d0ab143ca686a703f86f84b09f1a0074
#
_cell.length_a   1.000
_cell.length_b   1.000
_cell.length_c   1.000
_cell.angle_alpha   90.00
_cell.angle_beta   90.00
_cell.angle_gamma   90.00
#
_symmetry.space_group_name_H-M   'P 1'
#
loop_
_entity.id
_entity.type
_entity.pdbx_description
1 polymer ?
#
loop_
_entity_poly.entity_id
_entity_poly.type
_entity_poly.pdbx_seq_one_letter_code
_entity_poly.pdbx_strand_id
1 'polypeptide(L)'
;EKSVLSEIQQEKNNVYACGGGIVLDPANHDTLSRNSLVIWLYVSLESCLQRIDRSSRPLLDTEDRGEKPEVLFQTRIPHYARAADLVVMNERNPEKTAENIYEEIHQTLAD
;
A
#
# COMPACT_ATOMS: atom_id res chain seq x y z
N GLU A 1 1.53 -14.58 0.95
CA GLU A 1 1.51 -13.34 1.72
C GLU A 1 1.28 -13.58 3.21
N LYS A 2 0.36 -14.45 3.54
CA LYS A 2 0.06 -14.77 4.93
C LYS A 2 1.25 -15.32 5.70
N SER A 3 2.00 -16.24 5.10
CA SER A 3 3.17 -16.82 5.75
C SER A 3 4.26 -15.77 5.98
N VAL A 4 4.45 -14.89 5.02
CA VAL A 4 5.44 -13.81 5.15
C VAL A 4 5.04 -12.87 6.26
N LEU A 5 3.76 -12.51 6.36
CA LEU A 5 3.30 -11.64 7.43
C LEU A 5 3.46 -12.27 8.81
N SER A 6 3.27 -13.58 8.91
CA SER A 6 3.51 -14.26 10.18
C SER A 6 4.96 -14.16 10.63
N GLU A 7 5.89 -14.23 9.70
CA GLU A 7 7.30 -14.04 10.00
C GLU A 7 7.59 -12.59 10.40
N ILE A 8 6.98 -11.63 9.71
CA ILE A 8 7.17 -10.20 9.99
C ILE A 8 6.76 -9.85 11.41
N GLN A 9 5.74 -10.50 11.95
CA GLN A 9 5.30 -10.26 13.33
C GLN A 9 6.42 -10.40 14.36
N GLN A 10 7.39 -11.21 14.06
CA GLN A 10 8.50 -11.51 14.97
C GLN A 10 9.61 -10.47 14.89
N GLU A 11 9.60 -9.65 13.86
CA GLU A 11 10.68 -8.70 13.60
C GLU A 11 10.29 -7.29 13.99
N LYS A 12 11.29 -6.50 14.39
CA LYS A 12 11.08 -5.10 14.79
C LYS A 12 12.07 -4.20 14.05
N ASN A 13 11.72 -2.94 13.95
CA ASN A 13 12.60 -1.91 13.36
C ASN A 13 12.88 -2.11 11.89
N ASN A 14 11.92 -2.64 11.16
CA ASN A 14 12.04 -2.85 9.72
C ASN A 14 10.96 -2.09 8.96
N VAL A 15 11.25 -1.83 7.69
CA VAL A 15 10.29 -1.24 6.75
C VAL A 15 9.98 -2.29 5.70
N TYR A 16 8.71 -2.51 5.44
CA TYR A 16 8.27 -3.51 4.47
C TYR A 16 7.49 -2.86 3.35
N ALA A 17 7.90 -3.15 2.12
CA ALA A 17 7.15 -2.74 0.93
C ALA A 17 6.29 -3.91 0.48
N CYS A 18 4.98 -3.76 0.58
CA CYS A 18 4.04 -4.85 0.30
C CYS A 18 3.31 -4.63 -1.02
N GLY A 19 2.91 -5.73 -1.64
CA GLY A 19 2.03 -5.66 -2.78
C GLY A 19 0.63 -5.21 -2.35
N GLY A 20 -0.11 -4.60 -3.27
CA GLY A 20 -1.42 -4.01 -2.95
C GLY A 20 -2.48 -5.02 -2.56
N GLY A 21 -2.32 -6.28 -2.91
CA GLY A 21 -3.29 -7.31 -2.60
C GLY A 21 -3.26 -7.81 -1.16
N ILE A 22 -2.25 -7.42 -0.39
CA ILE A 22 -2.07 -7.92 0.98
C ILE A 22 -3.24 -7.55 1.89
N VAL A 23 -3.91 -6.45 1.62
CA VAL A 23 -5.00 -5.94 2.46
C VAL A 23 -6.36 -6.57 2.15
N LEU A 24 -6.43 -7.43 1.14
CA LEU A 24 -7.69 -8.05 0.74
C LEU A 24 -8.15 -9.14 1.70
N ASP A 25 -7.23 -9.76 2.40
CA ASP A 25 -7.55 -10.80 3.38
C ASP A 25 -7.70 -10.18 4.78
N PRO A 26 -8.86 -10.31 5.43
CA PRO A 26 -9.06 -9.74 6.77
C PRO A 26 -8.04 -10.20 7.80
N ALA A 27 -7.52 -11.42 7.68
CA ALA A 27 -6.49 -11.92 8.60
C ALA A 27 -5.22 -11.09 8.53
N ASN A 28 -4.90 -10.56 7.35
CA ASN A 28 -3.74 -9.70 7.18
C ASN A 28 -3.94 -8.33 7.84
N HIS A 29 -5.19 -7.85 7.89
CA HIS A 29 -5.49 -6.59 8.60
C HIS A 29 -5.10 -6.67 10.06
N ASP A 30 -5.49 -7.76 10.74
CA ASP A 30 -5.16 -7.94 12.13
C ASP A 30 -3.66 -7.95 12.37
N THR A 31 -2.94 -8.70 11.54
CA THR A 31 -1.49 -8.81 11.64
C THR A 31 -0.82 -7.45 11.48
N LEU A 32 -1.24 -6.70 10.47
CA LEU A 32 -0.67 -5.39 10.20
C LEU A 32 -1.00 -4.40 11.32
N SER A 33 -2.24 -4.38 11.78
CA SER A 33 -2.69 -3.44 12.81
C SER A 33 -1.96 -3.60 14.12
N ARG A 34 -1.70 -4.83 14.51
CA ARG A 34 -1.10 -5.13 15.81
C ARG A 34 0.38 -4.81 15.88
N ASN A 35 1.07 -4.95 14.76
CA ASN A 35 2.53 -5.01 14.80
C ASN A 35 3.21 -3.95 13.97
N SER A 36 2.45 -3.09 13.29
CA SER A 36 3.02 -2.17 12.31
C SER A 36 2.28 -0.86 12.23
N LEU A 37 2.99 0.17 11.79
CA LEU A 37 2.38 1.39 11.31
C LEU A 37 2.15 1.21 9.80
N VAL A 38 0.90 1.22 9.39
CA VAL A 38 0.53 0.95 8.01
C VAL A 38 0.35 2.26 7.25
N ILE A 39 1.09 2.43 6.19
CA ILE A 39 1.05 3.63 5.36
C ILE A 39 0.51 3.28 3.99
N TRP A 40 -0.55 3.97 3.60
CA TRP A 40 -1.14 3.85 2.27
C TRP A 40 -0.53 4.94 1.38
N LEU A 41 0.17 4.52 0.34
CA LEU A 41 0.70 5.45 -0.65
C LEU A 41 -0.39 5.68 -1.68
N TYR A 42 -1.09 6.80 -1.55
CA TYR A 42 -2.26 7.10 -2.38
C TYR A 42 -1.85 7.69 -3.71
N VAL A 43 -2.46 7.16 -4.77
CA VAL A 43 -2.32 7.65 -6.14
C VAL A 43 -3.72 7.76 -6.71
N SER A 44 -4.02 8.85 -7.42
CA SER A 44 -5.31 8.99 -8.07
C SER A 44 -5.47 7.95 -9.18
N LEU A 45 -6.71 7.63 -9.52
CA LEU A 45 -6.98 6.68 -10.61
C LEU A 45 -6.32 7.14 -11.90
N GLU A 46 -6.44 8.42 -12.21
CA GLU A 46 -5.83 8.97 -13.42
C GLU A 46 -4.32 8.75 -13.47
N SER A 47 -3.64 9.06 -12.37
CA SER A 47 -2.20 8.84 -12.30
C SER A 47 -1.83 7.36 -12.37
N CYS A 48 -2.63 6.50 -11.73
CA CYS A 48 -2.44 5.06 -11.82
C CYS A 48 -2.46 4.58 -13.26
N LEU A 49 -3.46 5.00 -14.02
CA LEU A 49 -3.60 4.59 -15.41
C LEU A 49 -2.42 5.05 -16.25
N GLN A 50 -1.96 6.27 -16.04
CA GLN A 50 -0.80 6.79 -16.74
C GLN A 50 0.47 5.98 -16.44
N ARG A 51 0.66 5.60 -15.19
CA ARG A 51 1.83 4.84 -14.78
C ARG A 51 1.82 3.42 -15.33
N ILE A 52 0.66 2.80 -15.41
CA ILE A 52 0.51 1.48 -16.01
C ILE A 52 0.93 1.51 -17.48
N ASP A 53 0.45 2.48 -18.23
CA ASP A 53 0.79 2.63 -19.64
C ASP A 53 2.28 2.78 -19.88
N ARG A 54 2.95 3.53 -19.02
CA ARG A 54 4.37 3.80 -19.18
C ARG A 54 5.27 2.67 -18.74
N SER A 55 4.86 1.94 -17.72
CA SER A 55 5.75 0.96 -17.10
C SER A 55 5.70 -0.39 -17.78
N SER A 56 4.73 -0.66 -18.61
CA SER A 56 4.50 -1.98 -19.21
C SER A 56 4.41 -3.07 -18.15
N ARG A 57 4.09 -2.70 -16.93
CA ARG A 57 3.95 -3.68 -15.86
C ARG A 57 2.70 -4.50 -16.09
N PRO A 58 2.82 -5.81 -16.06
CA PRO A 58 1.68 -6.66 -16.30
C PRO A 58 0.81 -6.82 -15.06
N LEU A 59 0.30 -5.72 -14.50
CA LEU A 59 -0.66 -5.80 -13.41
C LEU A 59 -1.85 -6.64 -13.81
N LEU A 60 -2.17 -6.58 -15.10
CA LEU A 60 -3.28 -7.35 -15.65
C LEU A 60 -2.90 -8.80 -15.92
N ASP A 61 -1.63 -9.14 -15.82
CA ASP A 61 -1.14 -10.51 -16.02
C ASP A 61 -1.02 -11.28 -14.72
N THR A 62 -1.43 -10.67 -13.60
CA THR A 62 -1.43 -11.33 -12.30
C THR A 62 -2.78 -12.00 -12.04
N GLU A 63 -3.05 -12.33 -10.79
CA GLU A 63 -4.32 -12.92 -10.38
C GLU A 63 -5.53 -12.03 -10.68
N ASP A 64 -5.29 -10.75 -10.94
CA ASP A 64 -6.35 -9.80 -11.27
C ASP A 64 -6.56 -9.67 -12.78
N ARG A 65 -6.02 -10.63 -13.53
CA ARG A 65 -6.14 -10.64 -14.98
C ARG A 65 -7.60 -10.61 -15.40
N GLY A 66 -7.91 -9.74 -16.33
CA GLY A 66 -9.26 -9.62 -16.86
C GLY A 66 -10.09 -8.52 -16.24
N GLU A 67 -9.68 -7.98 -15.10
CA GLU A 67 -10.36 -6.85 -14.50
C GLU A 67 -9.75 -5.55 -14.99
N LYS A 68 -10.61 -4.57 -15.24
CA LYS A 68 -10.14 -3.25 -15.63
C LYS A 68 -9.49 -2.55 -14.45
N PRO A 69 -8.43 -1.75 -14.67
CA PRO A 69 -7.78 -1.02 -13.60
C PRO A 69 -8.74 -0.16 -12.77
N GLU A 70 -9.76 0.43 -13.40
CA GLU A 70 -10.73 1.25 -12.69
C GLU A 70 -11.51 0.41 -11.68
N VAL A 71 -11.89 -0.80 -12.04
CA VAL A 71 -12.63 -1.70 -11.16
C VAL A 71 -11.75 -2.12 -9.99
N LEU A 72 -10.51 -2.48 -10.27
CA LEU A 72 -9.55 -2.84 -9.23
C LEU A 72 -9.34 -1.70 -8.25
N PHE A 73 -9.17 -0.50 -8.75
CA PHE A 73 -8.96 0.69 -7.93
C PHE A 73 -10.13 0.88 -6.96
N GLN A 74 -11.35 0.88 -7.50
CA GLN A 74 -12.54 1.09 -6.68
C GLN A 74 -12.77 -0.02 -5.68
N THR A 75 -12.46 -1.25 -6.06
CA THR A 75 -12.62 -2.41 -5.17
C THR A 75 -11.62 -2.36 -4.00
N ARG A 76 -10.41 -1.92 -4.27
CA ARG A 76 -9.34 -1.94 -3.27
C ARG A 76 -9.35 -0.77 -2.31
N ILE A 77 -9.86 0.40 -2.73
CA ILE A 77 -9.84 1.59 -1.89
C ILE A 77 -10.42 1.37 -0.49
N PRO A 78 -11.59 0.75 -0.32
CA PRO A 78 -12.11 0.53 1.03
C PRO A 78 -11.19 -0.33 1.90
N HIS A 79 -10.50 -1.28 1.29
CA HIS A 79 -9.56 -2.14 2.02
C HIS A 79 -8.34 -1.35 2.47
N TYR A 80 -7.80 -0.50 1.59
CA TYR A 80 -6.68 0.36 1.94
C TYR A 80 -7.05 1.33 3.05
N ALA A 81 -8.21 1.97 2.92
CA ALA A 81 -8.68 2.94 3.90
C ALA A 81 -8.85 2.30 5.27
N ARG A 82 -9.31 1.06 5.31
CA ARG A 82 -9.53 0.34 6.57
C ARG A 82 -8.21 -0.06 7.22
N ALA A 83 -7.23 -0.43 6.43
CA ALA A 83 -5.94 -0.91 6.92
C ALA A 83 -4.97 0.21 7.28
N ALA A 84 -5.11 1.37 6.68
CA ALA A 84 -4.12 2.44 6.80
C ALA A 84 -4.18 3.16 8.14
N ASP A 85 -3.02 3.39 8.72
CA ASP A 85 -2.86 4.32 9.84
C ASP A 85 -2.59 5.73 9.33
N LEU A 86 -1.87 5.82 8.22
CA LEU A 86 -1.52 7.09 7.58
C LEU A 86 -1.75 6.98 6.08
N VAL A 87 -2.10 8.10 5.47
CA VAL A 87 -2.23 8.19 4.02
C VAL A 87 -1.25 9.25 3.52
N VAL A 88 -0.39 8.88 2.61
CA VAL A 88 0.62 9.77 2.05
C VAL A 88 0.48 9.78 0.54
N MET A 89 0.53 10.97 -0.06
CA MET A 89 0.48 11.09 -1.51
C MET A 89 1.74 10.50 -2.12
N ASN A 90 1.55 9.61 -3.09
CA ASN A 90 2.65 8.99 -3.82
C ASN A 90 3.01 9.87 -5.01
N GLU A 91 4.00 10.74 -4.81
CA GLU A 91 4.44 11.68 -5.82
C GLU A 91 5.17 10.97 -6.96
N ARG A 92 5.33 11.65 -8.09
CA ARG A 92 6.11 11.10 -9.20
C ARG A 92 7.58 10.97 -8.84
N ASN A 93 8.07 11.88 -8.00
CA ASN A 93 9.43 11.84 -7.51
C ASN A 93 9.47 10.99 -6.24
N PRO A 94 10.12 9.82 -6.26
CA PRO A 94 10.18 8.96 -5.07
C PRO A 94 10.83 9.62 -3.86
N GLU A 95 11.77 10.52 -4.08
CA GLU A 95 12.42 11.23 -2.99
C GLU A 95 11.43 12.14 -2.26
N LYS A 96 10.56 12.78 -3.02
CA LYS A 96 9.52 13.63 -2.44
C LYS A 96 8.53 12.81 -1.63
N THR A 97 8.15 11.64 -2.15
CA THR A 97 7.27 10.74 -1.41
C THR A 97 7.92 10.29 -0.11
N ALA A 98 9.20 9.94 -0.15
CA ALA A 98 9.94 9.53 1.04
C ALA A 98 9.98 10.63 2.09
N GLU A 99 10.19 11.88 1.67
CA GLU A 99 10.16 13.02 2.57
C GLU A 99 8.79 13.16 3.23
N ASN A 100 7.73 13.02 2.44
CA ASN A 100 6.37 13.13 2.95
C ASN A 100 6.07 12.04 3.97
N ILE A 101 6.53 10.83 3.73
CA ILE A 101 6.38 9.72 4.67
C ILE A 101 7.10 10.05 5.98
N TYR A 102 8.32 10.51 5.87
CA TYR A 102 9.14 10.85 7.04
C TYR A 102 8.44 11.92 7.89
N GLU A 103 7.95 12.97 7.26
CA GLU A 103 7.27 14.05 7.96
C GLU A 103 6.01 13.58 8.68
N GLU A 104 5.21 12.74 8.00
CA GLU A 104 3.98 12.23 8.59
C GLU A 104 4.25 11.33 9.78
N ILE A 105 5.23 10.46 9.68
CA ILE A 105 5.63 9.60 10.78
C ILE A 105 6.10 10.45 11.96
N HIS A 106 6.92 11.43 11.67
CA HIS A 106 7.50 12.29 12.70
C HIS A 106 6.42 13.04 13.48
N GLN A 107 5.45 13.61 12.76
CA GLN A 107 4.34 14.31 13.39
C GLN A 107 3.48 13.38 14.22
N THR A 108 3.21 12.19 13.70
CA THR A 108 2.38 11.22 14.39
C THR A 108 3.02 10.73 15.69
N LEU A 109 4.31 10.47 15.67
CA LEU A 109 5.03 9.96 16.83
C LEU A 109 5.40 11.05 17.83
N ALA A 110 5.38 12.31 17.41
CA ALA A 110 5.69 13.43 18.29
C ALA A 110 4.56 13.75 19.27
N ASP A 111 3.35 13.34 18.91
CA ASP A 111 2.19 13.53 19.75
C ASP A 111 2.02 12.34 20.70
#